data_dd90d418a1d4f60fd4657ff68144db0e
#
_entry.id   dd90d418a1d4f60fd4657ff68144db0e
#
_cell.length_a   1.000
_cell.length_b   1.000
_cell.length_c   1.000
_cell.angle_alpha   90.00
_cell.angle_beta   90.00
_cell.angle_gamma   90.00
#
_symmetry.space_group_name_H-M   'P 1'
#
loop_
_entity.id
_entity.type
_entity.pdbx_description
1 polymer ?
#
loop_
_entity_poly.entity_id
_entity_poly.type
_entity_poly.pdbx_seq_one_letter_code
_entity_poly.pdbx_strand_id
1 'polypeptide(L)'
;MAHPAFFRSDQSGYGIDAIASLGRRRGFTLVEVLVALAILAVALAAGFRSVAQSADSATALKARTLALWVAQNRLAAAQLEQPAPAVGERSGNDAQAGAAFSWRETVSGTPNPAFRKIEINVADPSTPDYVLAHLVGYVAQSSRR
;
A
#
# COMPACT_ATOMS: atom_id res chain seq x y z
N MET A 1 -110.13 4.64 1.86
CA MET A 1 -109.47 5.10 0.63
C MET A 1 -107.99 5.12 0.90
N ALA A 2 -107.24 4.08 0.51
CA ALA A 2 -105.85 3.92 0.77
C ALA A 2 -105.17 3.52 -0.55
N HIS A 3 -104.21 4.28 -0.92
CA HIS A 3 -103.41 3.99 -2.08
C HIS A 3 -102.04 3.39 -1.60
N PRO A 4 -101.61 2.24 -2.14
CA PRO A 4 -100.35 1.71 -1.74
C PRO A 4 -99.20 2.33 -2.58
N ALA A 5 -98.13 2.70 -1.90
CA ALA A 5 -96.87 3.19 -2.46
C ALA A 5 -96.11 2.04 -3.12
N PHE A 6 -95.70 2.26 -4.33
CA PHE A 6 -94.85 1.38 -5.16
C PHE A 6 -93.40 1.50 -4.72
N PHE A 7 -92.85 0.44 -4.17
CA PHE A 7 -91.42 0.39 -3.79
C PHE A 7 -90.63 -0.11 -5.00
N ARG A 8 -89.81 0.79 -5.56
CA ARG A 8 -88.90 0.51 -6.68
C ARG A 8 -87.55 0.18 -6.11
N SER A 9 -87.12 -1.04 -6.15
CA SER A 9 -85.78 -1.50 -5.81
C SER A 9 -84.81 -1.13 -6.92
N ASP A 10 -83.97 -0.13 -6.64
CA ASP A 10 -82.84 0.21 -7.47
C ASP A 10 -81.68 -0.73 -7.11
N GLN A 11 -81.37 -1.68 -7.98
CA GLN A 11 -80.17 -2.53 -7.88
C GLN A 11 -79.06 -1.81 -8.56
N SER A 12 -78.40 -0.97 -7.79
CA SER A 12 -77.10 -0.41 -8.17
C SER A 12 -76.03 -1.49 -8.14
N GLY A 13 -75.61 -1.90 -9.36
CA GLY A 13 -74.55 -2.87 -9.56
C GLY A 13 -73.20 -2.31 -9.11
N TYR A 14 -72.71 -2.87 -8.04
CA TYR A 14 -71.31 -2.65 -7.68
C TYR A 14 -70.43 -3.38 -8.69
N GLY A 15 -69.85 -2.59 -9.61
CA GLY A 15 -68.79 -3.05 -10.51
C GLY A 15 -67.58 -3.44 -9.75
N ILE A 16 -67.25 -4.71 -9.71
CA ILE A 16 -66.00 -5.29 -9.25
C ILE A 16 -64.95 -5.23 -10.39
N ASP A 17 -64.59 -3.99 -10.77
CA ASP A 17 -63.51 -3.76 -11.76
C ASP A 17 -62.16 -3.38 -11.12
N ALA A 18 -61.88 -3.90 -9.95
CA ALA A 18 -60.68 -3.53 -9.20
C ALA A 18 -59.72 -4.69 -8.92
N ILE A 19 -59.62 -5.68 -9.84
CA ILE A 19 -58.56 -6.70 -9.68
C ILE A 19 -57.98 -7.06 -11.04
N ALA A 20 -57.15 -6.25 -11.60
CA ALA A 20 -56.23 -6.69 -12.65
C ALA A 20 -55.03 -5.73 -12.87
N SER A 21 -54.36 -5.30 -11.83
CA SER A 21 -52.97 -4.86 -11.95
C SER A 21 -52.06 -5.89 -11.29
N LEU A 22 -52.12 -7.12 -11.72
CA LEU A 22 -51.01 -8.07 -11.49
C LEU A 22 -49.81 -7.53 -12.25
N GLY A 23 -49.01 -6.72 -11.56
CA GLY A 23 -47.73 -6.26 -12.05
C GLY A 23 -46.98 -7.44 -12.64
N ARG A 24 -46.76 -7.41 -13.94
CA ARG A 24 -45.97 -8.39 -14.68
C ARG A 24 -44.61 -8.48 -14.00
N ARG A 25 -44.43 -9.49 -13.13
CA ARG A 25 -43.14 -9.79 -12.53
C ARG A 25 -42.19 -10.17 -13.67
N ARG A 26 -41.37 -9.22 -14.10
CA ARG A 26 -40.31 -9.48 -15.04
C ARG A 26 -39.29 -10.37 -14.31
N GLY A 27 -39.24 -11.64 -14.64
CA GLY A 27 -38.20 -12.54 -14.22
C GLY A 27 -36.91 -12.11 -14.90
N PHE A 28 -35.80 -12.25 -14.18
CA PHE A 28 -34.45 -12.03 -14.75
C PHE A 28 -34.18 -13.04 -15.86
N THR A 29 -33.63 -12.57 -16.96
CA THR A 29 -33.20 -13.46 -18.05
C THR A 29 -31.89 -14.14 -17.67
N LEU A 30 -31.68 -15.37 -18.16
CA LEU A 30 -30.44 -16.10 -17.95
C LEU A 30 -29.22 -15.27 -18.40
N VAL A 31 -29.36 -14.57 -19.52
CA VAL A 31 -28.33 -13.70 -20.09
C VAL A 31 -27.99 -12.53 -19.14
N GLU A 32 -28.97 -11.91 -18.51
CA GLU A 32 -28.79 -10.82 -17.56
C GLU A 32 -27.98 -11.26 -16.32
N VAL A 33 -28.30 -12.47 -15.81
CA VAL A 33 -27.55 -13.07 -14.71
C VAL A 33 -26.10 -13.38 -15.12
N LEU A 34 -25.90 -13.92 -16.33
CA LEU A 34 -24.56 -14.19 -16.84
C LEU A 34 -23.73 -12.91 -17.02
N VAL A 35 -24.33 -11.85 -17.56
CA VAL A 35 -23.66 -10.54 -17.69
C VAL A 35 -23.33 -9.95 -16.33
N ALA A 36 -24.25 -10.01 -15.37
CA ALA A 36 -24.02 -9.53 -14.02
C ALA A 36 -22.87 -10.28 -13.32
N LEU A 37 -22.83 -11.61 -13.47
CA LEU A 37 -21.74 -12.43 -12.95
C LEU A 37 -20.40 -12.13 -13.62
N ALA A 38 -20.39 -11.90 -14.94
CA ALA A 38 -19.19 -11.53 -15.67
C ALA A 38 -18.62 -10.18 -15.17
N ILE A 39 -19.47 -9.17 -15.00
CA ILE A 39 -19.09 -7.87 -14.46
C ILE A 39 -18.54 -8.01 -13.04
N LEU A 40 -19.22 -8.79 -12.19
CA LEU A 40 -18.78 -9.05 -10.83
C LEU A 40 -17.42 -9.75 -10.78
N ALA A 41 -17.21 -10.74 -11.64
CA ALA A 41 -15.93 -11.46 -11.74
C ALA A 41 -14.78 -10.52 -12.13
N VAL A 42 -14.98 -9.64 -13.11
CA VAL A 42 -13.99 -8.63 -13.53
C VAL A 42 -13.72 -7.63 -12.39
N ALA A 43 -14.75 -7.16 -11.70
CA ALA A 43 -14.60 -6.23 -10.58
C ALA A 43 -13.81 -6.85 -9.42
N LEU A 44 -14.09 -8.12 -9.08
CA LEU A 44 -13.36 -8.86 -8.05
C LEU A 44 -11.89 -9.07 -8.45
N ALA A 45 -11.63 -9.47 -9.70
CA ALA A 45 -10.26 -9.67 -10.20
C ALA A 45 -9.45 -8.37 -10.14
N ALA A 46 -10.05 -7.22 -10.48
CA ALA A 46 -9.41 -5.91 -10.35
C ALA A 46 -9.13 -5.55 -8.89
N GLY A 47 -10.07 -5.83 -7.99
CA GLY A 47 -9.92 -5.60 -6.55
C GLY A 47 -8.77 -6.42 -5.95
N PHE A 48 -8.69 -7.71 -6.24
CA PHE A 48 -7.59 -8.57 -5.78
C PHE A 48 -6.23 -8.11 -6.28
N ARG A 49 -6.13 -7.68 -7.56
CA ARG A 49 -4.88 -7.14 -8.11
C ARG A 49 -4.43 -5.88 -7.37
N SER A 50 -5.36 -4.97 -7.04
CA SER A 50 -5.06 -3.75 -6.27
C SER A 50 -4.53 -4.06 -4.87
N VAL A 51 -5.12 -5.02 -4.17
CA VAL A 51 -4.66 -5.44 -2.84
C VAL A 51 -3.26 -6.05 -2.90
N ALA A 52 -3.00 -6.95 -3.85
CA ALA A 52 -1.67 -7.56 -4.03
C ALA A 52 -0.60 -6.49 -4.28
N GLN A 53 -0.85 -5.54 -5.17
CA GLN A 53 0.09 -4.45 -5.47
C GLN A 53 0.36 -3.55 -4.25
N SER A 54 -0.64 -3.34 -3.39
CA SER A 54 -0.47 -2.58 -2.14
C SER A 54 0.44 -3.33 -1.15
N ALA A 55 0.31 -4.65 -1.04
CA ALA A 55 1.14 -5.48 -0.18
C ALA A 55 2.62 -5.48 -0.64
N ASP A 56 2.87 -5.59 -1.95
CA ASP A 56 4.22 -5.51 -2.52
C ASP A 56 4.87 -4.14 -2.24
N SER A 57 4.11 -3.07 -2.42
CA SER A 57 4.57 -1.71 -2.13
C SER A 57 4.92 -1.50 -0.66
N ALA A 58 4.10 -2.03 0.26
CA ALA A 58 4.35 -1.97 1.70
C ALA A 58 5.62 -2.74 2.08
N THR A 59 5.85 -3.90 1.48
CA THR A 59 7.06 -4.72 1.70
C THR A 59 8.31 -4.00 1.21
N ALA A 60 8.28 -3.40 0.02
CA ALA A 60 9.39 -2.63 -0.52
C ALA A 60 9.70 -1.39 0.34
N LEU A 61 8.68 -0.68 0.83
CA LEU A 61 8.86 0.47 1.71
C LEU A 61 9.48 0.06 3.05
N LYS A 62 9.03 -1.06 3.63
CA LYS A 62 9.60 -1.62 4.86
C LYS A 62 11.10 -1.92 4.67
N ALA A 63 11.49 -2.60 3.58
CA ALA A 63 12.87 -2.93 3.30
C ALA A 63 13.75 -1.67 3.20
N ARG A 64 13.30 -0.64 2.48
CA ARG A 64 14.00 0.65 2.38
C ARG A 64 14.13 1.37 3.71
N THR A 65 13.08 1.35 4.54
CA THR A 65 13.11 1.96 5.87
C THR A 65 14.13 1.28 6.79
N LEU A 66 14.16 -0.05 6.79
CA LEU A 66 15.13 -0.82 7.58
C LEU A 66 16.55 -0.59 7.09
N ALA A 67 16.78 -0.56 5.77
CA ALA A 67 18.07 -0.25 5.17
C ALA A 67 18.55 1.17 5.56
N LEU A 68 17.63 2.14 5.60
CA LEU A 68 17.97 3.50 6.05
C LEU A 68 18.40 3.51 7.52
N TRP A 69 17.75 2.74 8.39
CA TRP A 69 18.18 2.62 9.78
C TRP A 69 19.56 1.99 9.91
N VAL A 70 19.87 0.96 9.11
CA VAL A 70 21.24 0.42 9.05
C VAL A 70 22.24 1.51 8.66
N ALA A 71 21.95 2.29 7.61
CA ALA A 71 22.82 3.39 7.17
C ALA A 71 23.02 4.44 8.27
N GLN A 72 21.97 4.82 8.98
CA GLN A 72 22.03 5.78 10.10
C GLN A 72 22.87 5.24 11.26
N ASN A 73 22.68 3.97 11.63
CA ASN A 73 23.46 3.32 12.68
C ASN A 73 24.95 3.26 12.30
N ARG A 74 25.26 2.96 11.03
CA ARG A 74 26.64 2.97 10.52
C ARG A 74 27.27 4.37 10.58
N LEU A 75 26.52 5.40 10.16
CA LEU A 75 26.99 6.77 10.25
C LEU A 75 27.26 7.19 11.72
N ALA A 76 26.34 6.86 12.63
CA ALA A 76 26.50 7.14 14.04
C ALA A 76 27.72 6.41 14.62
N ALA A 77 27.95 5.15 14.26
CA ALA A 77 29.14 4.40 14.66
C ALA A 77 30.43 5.08 14.16
N ALA A 78 30.46 5.49 12.89
CA ALA A 78 31.60 6.18 12.31
C ALA A 78 31.86 7.54 12.98
N GLN A 79 30.83 8.24 13.44
CA GLN A 79 30.99 9.50 14.20
C GLN A 79 31.56 9.30 15.60
N LEU A 80 31.39 8.11 16.16
CA LEU A 80 31.93 7.75 17.49
C LEU A 80 33.35 7.16 17.42
N GLU A 81 33.79 6.76 16.22
CA GLU A 81 35.16 6.21 16.07
C GLU A 81 36.23 7.25 16.36
N GLN A 82 37.22 6.84 17.16
CA GLN A 82 38.41 7.65 17.46
C GLN A 82 39.67 6.79 17.32
N PRO A 83 40.58 7.13 16.38
CA PRO A 83 40.53 8.26 15.46
C PRO A 83 39.43 8.10 14.39
N ALA A 84 39.02 9.24 13.76
CA ALA A 84 38.07 9.22 12.69
C ALA A 84 38.43 8.21 11.58
N PRO A 85 37.46 7.57 10.92
CA PRO A 85 37.71 6.53 9.93
C PRO A 85 38.69 6.97 8.85
N ALA A 86 39.63 6.10 8.48
CA ALA A 86 40.60 6.39 7.42
C ALA A 86 39.88 6.53 6.05
N VAL A 87 40.49 7.34 5.17
CA VAL A 87 40.02 7.41 3.76
C VAL A 87 40.14 6.03 3.14
N GLY A 88 39.11 5.59 2.46
CA GLY A 88 39.01 4.26 1.84
C GLY A 88 37.59 3.70 1.85
N GLU A 89 37.50 2.44 1.52
CA GLU A 89 36.22 1.71 1.43
C GLU A 89 36.20 0.60 2.51
N ARG A 90 35.07 0.46 3.15
CA ARG A 90 34.74 -0.61 4.10
C ARG A 90 33.39 -1.22 3.73
N SER A 91 33.24 -2.49 3.98
CA SER A 91 31.96 -3.19 3.74
C SER A 91 31.73 -4.23 4.83
N GLY A 92 30.49 -4.63 4.97
CA GLY A 92 30.10 -5.66 5.92
C GLY A 92 28.61 -5.99 5.81
N ASN A 93 28.16 -6.83 6.73
CA ASN A 93 26.77 -7.20 6.84
C ASN A 93 26.25 -6.79 8.21
N ASP A 94 24.96 -6.46 8.25
CA ASP A 94 24.24 -6.10 9.48
C ASP A 94 22.83 -6.67 9.44
N ALA A 95 22.17 -6.79 10.58
CA ALA A 95 20.81 -7.29 10.68
C ALA A 95 19.93 -6.25 11.37
N GLN A 96 18.76 -5.97 10.76
CA GLN A 96 17.80 -5.04 11.31
C GLN A 96 16.40 -5.65 11.27
N ALA A 97 15.76 -5.75 12.44
CA ALA A 97 14.42 -6.34 12.60
C ALA A 97 14.27 -7.73 11.94
N GLY A 98 15.30 -8.57 12.05
CA GLY A 98 15.31 -9.94 11.49
C GLY A 98 15.63 -10.04 10.00
N ALA A 99 15.85 -8.91 9.31
CA ALA A 99 16.31 -8.88 7.92
C ALA A 99 17.82 -8.62 7.85
N ALA A 100 18.51 -9.31 6.95
CA ALA A 100 19.94 -9.12 6.71
C ALA A 100 20.15 -8.05 5.63
N PHE A 101 21.19 -7.22 5.82
CA PHE A 101 21.61 -6.18 4.89
C PHE A 101 23.11 -6.21 4.69
N SER A 102 23.57 -5.96 3.46
CA SER A 102 24.95 -5.67 3.15
C SER A 102 25.14 -4.15 3.09
N TRP A 103 26.21 -3.65 3.64
CA TRP A 103 26.55 -2.22 3.57
C TRP A 103 27.94 -2.01 3.00
N ARG A 104 28.10 -0.90 2.29
CA ARG A 104 29.38 -0.39 1.80
C ARG A 104 29.51 1.07 2.20
N GLU A 105 30.62 1.39 2.84
CA GLU A 105 30.95 2.70 3.33
C GLU A 105 32.20 3.21 2.63
N THR A 106 32.09 4.38 2.01
CA THR A 106 33.19 5.06 1.32
C THR A 106 33.54 6.34 2.07
N VAL A 107 34.74 6.42 2.62
CA VAL A 107 35.26 7.58 3.32
C VAL A 107 36.17 8.37 2.39
N SER A 108 35.89 9.64 2.22
CA SER A 108 36.67 10.56 1.37
C SER A 108 37.04 11.83 2.10
N GLY A 109 38.13 12.48 1.62
CA GLY A 109 38.50 13.80 2.09
C GLY A 109 37.52 14.87 1.66
N THR A 110 37.52 16.00 2.36
CA THR A 110 36.80 17.20 1.97
C THR A 110 37.77 18.38 1.80
N PRO A 111 37.37 19.48 1.16
CA PRO A 111 38.19 20.69 1.07
C PRO A 111 38.58 21.24 2.45
N ASN A 112 37.75 21.00 3.46
CA ASN A 112 38.12 21.31 4.84
C ASN A 112 38.72 20.07 5.51
N PRO A 113 40.03 20.05 5.86
CA PRO A 113 40.70 18.89 6.43
C PRO A 113 40.17 18.48 7.82
N ALA A 114 39.37 19.33 8.47
CA ALA A 114 38.74 18.99 9.75
C ALA A 114 37.57 18.01 9.59
N PHE A 115 37.12 17.73 8.38
CA PHE A 115 36.00 16.84 8.12
C PHE A 115 36.34 15.79 7.09
N ARG A 116 35.73 14.63 7.23
CA ARG A 116 35.64 13.57 6.19
C ARG A 116 34.20 13.35 5.78
N LYS A 117 34.02 13.15 4.49
CA LYS A 117 32.72 12.75 3.92
C LYS A 117 32.64 11.23 3.98
N ILE A 118 31.47 10.74 4.42
CA ILE A 118 31.15 9.32 4.47
C ILE A 118 29.90 9.10 3.62
N GLU A 119 29.99 8.18 2.67
CA GLU A 119 28.89 7.71 1.86
C GLU A 119 28.61 6.26 2.22
N ILE A 120 27.36 5.95 2.57
CA ILE A 120 26.94 4.62 2.99
C ILE A 120 25.84 4.15 2.04
N ASN A 121 26.10 3.03 1.38
CA ASN A 121 25.14 2.31 0.55
C ASN A 121 24.73 1.04 1.27
N VAL A 122 23.44 0.78 1.34
CA VAL A 122 22.87 -0.43 1.96
C VAL A 122 22.01 -1.14 0.93
N ALA A 123 22.20 -2.45 0.79
CA ALA A 123 21.53 -3.31 -0.15
C ALA A 123 21.09 -4.63 0.51
N ASP A 124 20.24 -5.38 -0.15
CA ASP A 124 19.96 -6.76 0.20
C ASP A 124 21.18 -7.63 -0.18
N PRO A 125 21.65 -8.54 0.69
CA PRO A 125 22.80 -9.39 0.38
C PRO A 125 22.60 -10.27 -0.87
N SER A 126 21.35 -10.60 -1.23
CA SER A 126 21.04 -11.38 -2.44
C SER A 126 21.09 -10.55 -3.73
N THR A 127 20.98 -9.22 -3.60
CA THR A 127 21.01 -8.27 -4.73
C THR A 127 21.89 -7.06 -4.41
N PRO A 128 23.21 -7.26 -4.24
CA PRO A 128 24.13 -6.23 -3.74
C PRO A 128 24.24 -5.00 -4.65
N ASP A 129 23.92 -5.13 -5.93
CA ASP A 129 23.94 -4.03 -6.90
C ASP A 129 22.71 -3.12 -6.82
N TYR A 130 21.64 -3.59 -6.12
CA TYR A 130 20.43 -2.80 -5.93
C TYR A 130 20.44 -2.10 -4.57
N VAL A 131 20.79 -0.81 -4.59
CA VAL A 131 20.87 0.02 -3.38
C VAL A 131 19.46 0.33 -2.86
N LEU A 132 19.15 -0.13 -1.65
CA LEU A 132 17.91 0.14 -0.94
C LEU A 132 17.93 1.49 -0.24
N ALA A 133 19.09 1.88 0.34
CA ALA A 133 19.28 3.15 0.99
C ALA A 133 20.69 3.69 0.70
N HIS A 134 20.78 5.00 0.46
CA HIS A 134 22.02 5.75 0.32
C HIS A 134 21.99 6.92 1.31
N LEU A 135 23.05 7.06 2.10
CA LEU A 135 23.20 8.11 3.11
C LEU A 135 24.56 8.77 2.97
N VAL A 136 24.58 10.09 3.01
CA VAL A 136 25.82 10.89 3.06
C VAL A 136 25.89 11.61 4.39
N GLY A 137 27.03 11.53 5.04
CA GLY A 137 27.31 12.23 6.28
C GLY A 137 28.72 12.79 6.34
N TYR A 138 29.00 13.48 7.43
CA TYR A 138 30.34 14.06 7.70
C TYR A 138 30.76 13.70 9.11
N VAL A 139 32.06 13.41 9.25
CA VAL A 139 32.70 13.12 10.54
C VAL A 139 33.78 14.12 10.76
N ALA A 140 33.78 14.71 11.94
CA ALA A 140 34.88 15.61 12.35
C ALA A 140 36.16 14.81 12.67
N GLN A 141 37.29 15.27 12.19
CA GLN A 141 38.59 14.77 12.64
C GLN A 141 38.98 15.48 13.94
N SER A 142 39.06 14.76 15.04
CA SER A 142 39.70 15.31 16.23
C SER A 142 41.19 15.44 15.95
N SER A 143 41.67 16.67 15.74
CA SER A 143 43.10 16.92 15.80
C SER A 143 43.56 16.63 17.23
N ARG A 144 44.31 15.54 17.45
CA ARG A 144 45.10 15.41 18.70
C ARG A 144 46.04 16.59 18.75
N ARG A 145 45.80 17.47 19.72
CA ARG A 145 46.86 18.36 20.20
C ARG A 145 47.86 17.56 21.02
#